data_6c8b4c319e89365e31dce513d42e8446
#
_entry.id   6c8b4c319e89365e31dce513d42e8446
#
_cell.length_a   1.000
_cell.length_b   1.000
_cell.length_c   1.000
_cell.angle_alpha   90.00
_cell.angle_beta   90.00
_cell.angle_gamma   90.00
#
_symmetry.space_group_name_H-M   'P 1'
#
loop_
_entity.id
_entity.type
_entity.pdbx_description
1 polymer ?
#
loop_
_entity_poly.entity_id
_entity_poly.type
_entity_poly.pdbx_seq_one_letter_code
_entity_poly.pdbx_strand_id
1 'polypeptide(L)'
;MSAITVENLSFTYQGSEREALKQVNLTIEKGQCVLLCGKSGCGKTTLTRFLNGLIPEYFKGTISGRCNVFGLECGKHPIENYVPVVGSVFQNPKTQYFNTDTTAELAFPCENMGMPGCEIRERIMTCAEKYGLSHLLDRSIFHLSGGEKQKIAFGAATMLEPKMLVLDEPTSNLDAGTIAELHDMLRQMKREGVTIVLAEHRMAWVKDLVDVCYFFADGGLQEKWTGEAFRELPDAELAVRGLRATDLKPYQEKVQEKITFAKATGEVCLTLDQVTVGYQKKQPVYGVEHLELGQGETIGLMGQNGVGKSTLTKTICGLLKPLNGELKWQGRRIAAKDLVKKSFLVMQDVNYELFCDSVREEVLFDTEDETQCDRILKLLGLDGVAERHPMSLSGGQKQRVAIASAMVSGKELILMDEPTSGLDRFHMEQVGHLLVGLKKQGKTVLVITHDEELAAGWCDRIIRLAKKES
;
A
#
# COMPACT_ATOMS: atom_id res chain seq x y z
N MET A 1 19.98 20.99 18.10
CA MET A 1 21.17 20.34 17.48
C MET A 1 20.65 19.44 16.36
N SER A 2 21.14 19.66 15.14
CA SER A 2 20.67 18.88 13.98
C SER A 2 21.02 17.39 14.14
N ALA A 3 20.04 16.54 13.82
CA ALA A 3 20.20 15.10 13.73
C ALA A 3 20.68 14.71 12.32
N ILE A 4 20.15 15.39 11.31
CA ILE A 4 20.45 15.16 9.91
C ILE A 4 20.75 16.48 9.22
N THR A 5 21.80 16.52 8.39
CA THR A 5 22.10 17.61 7.47
C THR A 5 22.33 17.05 6.08
N VAL A 6 21.65 17.60 5.10
CA VAL A 6 21.80 17.28 3.68
C VAL A 6 22.15 18.57 2.94
N GLU A 7 23.28 18.56 2.25
CA GLU A 7 23.85 19.75 1.59
C GLU A 7 24.13 19.45 0.11
N ASN A 8 23.39 20.10 -0.79
CA ASN A 8 23.52 20.01 -2.24
C ASN A 8 23.55 18.54 -2.76
N LEU A 9 22.80 17.64 -2.09
CA LEU A 9 22.82 16.23 -2.40
C LEU A 9 22.15 15.94 -3.72
N SER A 10 22.93 15.39 -4.67
CA SER A 10 22.42 14.81 -5.93
C SER A 10 22.82 13.35 -6.03
N PHE A 11 21.98 12.55 -6.64
CA PHE A 11 22.22 11.11 -6.83
C PHE A 11 21.60 10.57 -8.09
N THR A 12 22.40 9.79 -8.82
CA THR A 12 21.96 9.02 -10.01
C THR A 12 22.29 7.56 -9.80
N TYR A 13 21.29 6.68 -9.88
CA TYR A 13 21.52 5.24 -9.80
C TYR A 13 22.38 4.74 -10.96
N GLN A 14 23.22 3.76 -10.70
CA GLN A 14 24.02 3.12 -11.74
C GLN A 14 23.12 2.54 -12.85
N GLY A 15 23.45 2.87 -14.10
CA GLY A 15 22.64 2.46 -15.25
C GLY A 15 21.41 3.32 -15.54
N SER A 16 21.19 4.39 -14.77
CA SER A 16 20.14 5.38 -15.04
C SER A 16 20.74 6.68 -15.59
N GLU A 17 20.07 7.28 -16.55
CA GLU A 17 20.39 8.64 -17.01
C GLU A 17 19.68 9.72 -16.19
N ARG A 18 18.65 9.34 -15.43
CA ARG A 18 17.84 10.27 -14.64
C ARG A 18 18.38 10.40 -13.22
N GLU A 19 18.64 11.65 -12.80
CA GLU A 19 18.92 11.95 -11.40
C GLU A 19 17.70 11.65 -10.52
N ALA A 20 17.90 10.83 -9.50
CA ALA A 20 16.89 10.48 -8.49
C ALA A 20 16.77 11.54 -7.39
N LEU A 21 17.88 12.22 -7.06
CA LEU A 21 17.93 13.42 -6.19
C LEU A 21 18.70 14.52 -6.91
N LYS A 22 18.23 15.77 -6.76
CA LYS A 22 18.79 16.96 -7.41
C LYS A 22 18.98 18.07 -6.38
N GLN A 23 20.25 18.34 -6.02
CA GLN A 23 20.67 19.47 -5.16
C GLN A 23 19.79 19.64 -3.91
N VAL A 24 19.45 18.52 -3.25
CA VAL A 24 18.60 18.52 -2.06
C VAL A 24 19.35 19.17 -0.90
N ASN A 25 18.68 20.12 -0.25
CA ASN A 25 19.17 20.79 0.96
C ASN A 25 18.09 20.71 2.03
N LEU A 26 18.37 20.05 3.15
CA LEU A 26 17.45 19.98 4.29
C LEU A 26 18.18 19.74 5.61
N THR A 27 17.54 20.12 6.69
CA THR A 27 18.03 19.87 8.05
C THR A 27 16.87 19.36 8.91
N ILE A 28 17.15 18.30 9.69
CA ILE A 28 16.19 17.71 10.64
C ILE A 28 16.80 17.79 12.04
N GLU A 29 16.05 18.35 12.97
CA GLU A 29 16.47 18.45 14.37
C GLU A 29 16.16 17.15 15.13
N LYS A 30 16.89 16.90 16.22
CA LYS A 30 16.66 15.73 17.08
C LYS A 30 15.24 15.73 17.65
N GLY A 31 14.58 14.56 17.64
CA GLY A 31 13.24 14.38 18.16
C GLY A 31 12.11 14.90 17.26
N GLN A 32 12.42 15.47 16.08
CA GLN A 32 11.41 15.87 15.12
C GLN A 32 10.78 14.66 14.43
N CYS A 33 9.48 14.75 14.18
CA CYS A 33 8.77 13.90 13.23
C CYS A 33 8.64 14.63 11.88
N VAL A 34 9.31 14.08 10.87
CA VAL A 34 9.41 14.68 9.54
C VAL A 34 8.68 13.82 8.52
N LEU A 35 7.80 14.44 7.76
CA LEU A 35 7.12 13.81 6.63
C LEU A 35 7.79 14.21 5.32
N LEU A 36 8.14 13.21 4.50
CA LEU A 36 8.55 13.38 3.12
C LEU A 36 7.34 13.05 2.24
N CYS A 37 6.79 14.03 1.56
CA CYS A 37 5.64 13.87 0.66
C CYS A 37 6.00 14.24 -0.78
N GLY A 38 5.19 13.79 -1.73
CA GLY A 38 5.39 14.00 -3.17
C GLY A 38 4.94 12.82 -4.00
N LYS A 39 4.91 12.99 -5.32
CA LYS A 39 4.50 11.92 -6.25
C LYS A 39 5.43 10.70 -6.19
N SER A 40 4.96 9.57 -6.66
CA SER A 40 5.79 8.37 -6.83
C SER A 40 6.98 8.67 -7.76
N GLY A 41 8.17 8.17 -7.36
CA GLY A 41 9.41 8.41 -8.12
C GLY A 41 10.01 9.81 -8.00
N CYS A 42 9.56 10.67 -7.06
CA CYS A 42 10.13 12.00 -6.85
C CYS A 42 11.39 12.02 -5.96
N GLY A 43 11.89 10.87 -5.49
CA GLY A 43 13.14 10.78 -4.73
C GLY A 43 13.02 10.48 -3.23
N LYS A 44 11.81 10.38 -2.64
CA LYS A 44 11.60 10.08 -1.21
C LYS A 44 12.34 8.83 -0.75
N THR A 45 12.08 7.68 -1.37
CA THR A 45 12.75 6.40 -1.08
C THR A 45 14.26 6.48 -1.30
N THR A 46 14.74 7.28 -2.27
CA THR A 46 16.18 7.49 -2.46
C THR A 46 16.78 8.24 -1.28
N LEU A 47 16.08 9.26 -0.77
CA LEU A 47 16.54 9.97 0.42
C LEU A 47 16.52 9.07 1.66
N THR A 48 15.45 8.26 1.88
CA THR A 48 15.40 7.32 3.01
C THR A 48 16.55 6.32 2.96
N ARG A 49 16.98 5.87 1.77
CA ARG A 49 18.15 5.00 1.56
C ARG A 49 19.49 5.66 1.89
N PHE A 50 19.59 6.97 1.76
CA PHE A 50 20.76 7.71 2.29
C PHE A 50 20.74 7.74 3.81
N LEU A 51 19.56 8.01 4.40
CA LEU A 51 19.43 8.19 5.84
C LEU A 51 19.72 6.90 6.63
N ASN A 52 19.46 5.74 6.05
CA ASN A 52 19.74 4.44 6.67
C ASN A 52 21.04 3.76 6.18
N GLY A 53 21.87 4.47 5.41
CA GLY A 53 23.18 3.99 4.96
C GLY A 53 23.15 2.97 3.81
N LEU A 54 21.98 2.66 3.22
CA LEU A 54 21.88 1.73 2.10
C LEU A 54 22.51 2.29 0.81
N ILE A 55 22.59 3.60 0.66
CA ILE A 55 23.36 4.26 -0.37
C ILE A 55 24.65 4.80 0.28
N PRO A 56 25.84 4.52 -0.26
CA PRO A 56 26.12 3.85 -1.54
C PRO A 56 26.37 2.33 -1.43
N GLU A 57 26.23 1.73 -0.26
CA GLU A 57 26.68 0.36 0.00
C GLU A 57 25.96 -0.67 -0.89
N TYR A 58 24.64 -0.69 -0.83
CA TYR A 58 23.79 -1.63 -1.59
C TYR A 58 23.30 -1.04 -2.92
N PHE A 59 23.02 0.25 -2.93
CA PHE A 59 22.55 0.95 -4.13
C PHE A 59 23.65 1.83 -4.68
N LYS A 60 24.34 1.33 -5.71
CA LYS A 60 25.45 2.02 -6.36
C LYS A 60 24.95 3.15 -7.27
N GLY A 61 25.75 4.21 -7.38
CA GLY A 61 25.46 5.36 -8.24
C GLY A 61 26.48 6.47 -8.08
N THR A 62 26.22 7.57 -8.77
CA THR A 62 27.02 8.80 -8.69
C THR A 62 26.41 9.73 -7.64
N ILE A 63 27.21 10.14 -6.66
CA ILE A 63 26.83 11.03 -5.57
C ILE A 63 27.57 12.36 -5.71
N SER A 64 26.87 13.47 -5.52
CA SER A 64 27.48 14.78 -5.23
C SER A 64 26.80 15.44 -4.05
N GLY A 65 27.50 16.35 -3.38
CA GLY A 65 27.02 16.93 -2.12
C GLY A 65 27.30 16.05 -0.90
N ARG A 66 26.60 16.29 0.20
CA ARG A 66 26.82 15.61 1.50
C ARG A 66 25.52 15.25 2.19
N CYS A 67 25.53 14.12 2.88
CA CYS A 67 24.47 13.71 3.79
C CYS A 67 25.12 13.24 5.09
N ASN A 68 24.74 13.82 6.21
CA ASN A 68 25.22 13.45 7.55
C ASN A 68 24.04 13.07 8.44
N VAL A 69 24.12 11.93 9.09
CA VAL A 69 23.09 11.36 9.98
C VAL A 69 23.72 11.11 11.34
N PHE A 70 23.38 11.90 12.35
CA PHE A 70 23.95 11.84 13.71
C PHE A 70 25.48 11.81 13.76
N GLY A 71 26.16 12.52 12.85
CA GLY A 71 27.61 12.55 12.74
C GLY A 71 28.19 11.53 11.75
N LEU A 72 27.39 10.61 11.22
CA LEU A 72 27.79 9.64 10.21
C LEU A 72 27.61 10.24 8.81
N GLU A 73 28.70 10.52 8.12
CA GLU A 73 28.67 11.02 6.74
C GLU A 73 28.50 9.85 5.78
N CYS A 74 27.48 9.92 4.91
CA CYS A 74 27.16 8.88 3.93
C CYS A 74 28.32 8.65 2.97
N GLY A 75 28.67 7.38 2.74
CA GLY A 75 29.80 6.97 1.90
C GLY A 75 31.17 7.05 2.59
N LYS A 76 31.28 7.60 3.80
CA LYS A 76 32.52 7.57 4.61
C LYS A 76 32.47 6.56 5.76
N HIS A 77 31.28 6.22 6.20
CA HIS A 77 31.04 5.26 7.27
C HIS A 77 30.34 4.02 6.72
N PRO A 78 30.78 2.81 7.10
CA PRO A 78 30.11 1.58 6.69
C PRO A 78 28.74 1.45 7.34
N ILE A 79 27.87 0.64 6.77
CA ILE A 79 26.46 0.51 7.18
C ILE A 79 26.30 0.02 8.62
N GLU A 80 27.25 -0.76 9.14
CA GLU A 80 27.25 -1.27 10.52
C GLU A 80 27.21 -0.14 11.55
N ASN A 81 27.75 1.05 11.21
CA ASN A 81 27.71 2.21 12.09
C ASN A 81 26.30 2.84 12.15
N TYR A 82 25.48 2.65 11.12
CA TYR A 82 24.10 3.14 11.08
C TYR A 82 23.15 2.25 11.88
N VAL A 83 23.39 0.95 11.92
CA VAL A 83 22.49 -0.04 12.55
C VAL A 83 22.09 0.32 13.99
N PRO A 84 23.00 0.72 14.91
CA PRO A 84 22.62 1.12 16.28
C PRO A 84 21.98 2.50 16.37
N VAL A 85 21.98 3.27 15.28
CA VAL A 85 21.50 4.68 15.27
C VAL A 85 20.16 4.79 14.57
N VAL A 86 19.94 3.99 13.54
CA VAL A 86 18.81 4.10 12.62
C VAL A 86 18.05 2.80 12.54
N GLY A 87 16.81 2.78 13.02
CA GLY A 87 15.85 1.71 12.73
C GLY A 87 15.16 1.98 11.39
N SER A 88 14.93 0.94 10.60
CA SER A 88 14.29 1.06 9.28
C SER A 88 13.09 0.15 9.16
N VAL A 89 11.98 0.71 8.62
CA VAL A 89 10.77 -0.05 8.26
C VAL A 89 10.50 0.18 6.77
N PHE A 90 10.59 -0.89 5.98
CA PHE A 90 10.42 -0.82 4.53
C PHE A 90 8.96 -0.96 4.10
N GLN A 91 8.65 -0.50 2.90
CA GLN A 91 7.33 -0.55 2.28
C GLN A 91 6.71 -1.96 2.28
N ASN A 92 7.52 -2.96 1.97
CA ASN A 92 7.09 -4.36 1.99
C ASN A 92 7.75 -5.11 3.15
N PRO A 93 7.05 -5.40 4.24
CA PRO A 93 7.62 -6.11 5.38
C PRO A 93 8.13 -7.52 5.00
N LYS A 94 7.58 -8.15 3.96
CA LYS A 94 8.04 -9.48 3.51
C LYS A 94 9.51 -9.49 3.05
N THR A 95 10.02 -8.36 2.57
CA THR A 95 11.42 -8.23 2.13
C THR A 95 12.37 -7.91 3.27
N GLN A 96 11.85 -7.67 4.48
CA GLN A 96 12.62 -7.30 5.65
C GLN A 96 12.91 -8.49 6.57
N TYR A 97 12.09 -9.55 6.49
CA TYR A 97 12.19 -10.72 7.38
C TYR A 97 13.33 -11.66 6.99
N PHE A 98 14.07 -12.09 8.00
CA PHE A 98 15.14 -13.09 7.91
C PHE A 98 14.76 -14.41 8.58
N ASN A 99 13.84 -14.39 9.54
CA ASN A 99 13.42 -15.56 10.31
C ASN A 99 12.02 -16.02 9.91
N THR A 100 11.65 -17.23 10.33
CA THR A 100 10.32 -17.80 10.11
C THR A 100 9.41 -17.66 11.35
N ASP A 101 9.98 -17.22 12.45
CA ASP A 101 9.35 -17.05 13.75
C ASP A 101 9.45 -15.60 14.23
N THR A 102 8.39 -15.11 14.88
CA THR A 102 8.29 -13.71 15.29
C THR A 102 9.27 -13.34 16.41
N THR A 103 9.48 -14.25 17.37
CA THR A 103 10.39 -14.03 18.49
C THR A 103 11.83 -14.00 18.00
N ALA A 104 12.21 -14.93 17.11
CA ALA A 104 13.50 -14.93 16.44
C ALA A 104 13.73 -13.68 15.59
N GLU A 105 12.70 -13.18 14.91
CA GLU A 105 12.81 -11.93 14.14
C GLU A 105 13.05 -10.71 15.03
N LEU A 106 12.41 -10.62 16.18
CA LEU A 106 12.69 -9.57 17.16
C LEU A 106 14.09 -9.71 17.78
N ALA A 107 14.58 -10.94 17.99
CA ALA A 107 15.93 -11.18 18.52
C ALA A 107 17.03 -10.78 17.53
N PHE A 108 16.79 -10.96 16.23
CA PHE A 108 17.78 -10.89 15.16
C PHE A 108 18.69 -9.64 15.17
N PRO A 109 18.18 -8.40 15.33
CA PRO A 109 19.03 -7.22 15.40
C PRO A 109 20.02 -7.26 16.57
N CYS A 110 19.58 -7.74 17.74
CA CYS A 110 20.41 -7.83 18.95
C CYS A 110 21.44 -8.96 18.84
N GLU A 111 21.09 -10.09 18.25
CA GLU A 111 22.00 -11.21 17.97
C GLU A 111 23.13 -10.78 17.04
N ASN A 112 22.83 -10.03 15.98
CA ASN A 112 23.83 -9.49 15.06
C ASN A 112 24.80 -8.51 15.75
N MET A 113 24.36 -7.84 16.82
CA MET A 113 25.22 -6.98 17.65
C MET A 113 25.99 -7.77 18.73
N GLY A 114 25.84 -9.09 18.80
CA GLY A 114 26.52 -9.94 19.77
C GLY A 114 26.04 -9.78 21.21
N MET A 115 24.80 -9.34 21.43
CA MET A 115 24.24 -9.16 22.78
C MET A 115 24.04 -10.51 23.50
N PRO A 116 24.19 -10.53 24.83
CA PRO A 116 23.90 -11.74 25.62
C PRO A 116 22.43 -12.16 25.53
N GLY A 117 22.16 -13.47 25.44
CA GLY A 117 20.78 -13.99 25.28
C GLY A 117 19.81 -13.64 26.43
N CYS A 118 20.31 -13.35 27.64
CA CYS A 118 19.46 -12.86 28.74
C CYS A 118 18.98 -11.42 28.46
N GLU A 119 19.84 -10.55 27.98
CA GLU A 119 19.50 -9.17 27.60
C GLU A 119 18.55 -9.14 26.41
N ILE A 120 18.78 -9.99 25.40
CA ILE A 120 17.90 -10.10 24.25
C ILE A 120 16.48 -10.46 24.68
N ARG A 121 16.33 -11.45 25.57
CA ARG A 121 15.00 -11.85 26.09
C ARG A 121 14.30 -10.73 26.84
N GLU A 122 15.01 -9.98 27.68
CA GLU A 122 14.48 -8.84 28.41
C GLU A 122 13.99 -7.75 27.43
N ARG A 123 14.79 -7.43 26.41
CA ARG A 123 14.42 -6.46 25.37
C ARG A 123 13.20 -6.90 24.55
N ILE A 124 13.10 -8.18 24.18
CA ILE A 124 11.92 -8.72 23.49
C ILE A 124 10.66 -8.55 24.34
N MET A 125 10.70 -8.90 25.62
CA MET A 125 9.55 -8.76 26.50
C MET A 125 9.16 -7.30 26.69
N THR A 126 10.13 -6.42 26.89
CA THR A 126 9.90 -4.97 27.00
C THR A 126 9.31 -4.38 25.70
N CYS A 127 9.85 -4.74 24.55
CA CYS A 127 9.33 -4.33 23.24
C CYS A 127 7.89 -4.86 23.01
N ALA A 128 7.66 -6.13 23.33
CA ALA A 128 6.37 -6.77 23.16
C ALA A 128 5.29 -6.14 24.04
N GLU A 129 5.60 -5.83 25.28
CA GLU A 129 4.69 -5.13 26.20
C GLU A 129 4.44 -3.69 25.73
N LYS A 130 5.52 -2.96 25.43
CA LYS A 130 5.49 -1.57 24.99
C LYS A 130 4.62 -1.32 23.77
N TYR A 131 4.68 -2.21 22.79
CA TYR A 131 4.00 -2.07 21.50
C TYR A 131 2.82 -3.05 21.31
N GLY A 132 2.40 -3.74 22.38
CA GLY A 132 1.25 -4.65 22.32
C GLY A 132 1.47 -5.89 21.44
N LEU A 133 2.73 -6.38 21.34
CA LEU A 133 3.12 -7.51 20.49
C LEU A 133 3.10 -8.86 21.20
N SER A 134 2.83 -8.91 22.52
CA SER A 134 2.94 -10.11 23.34
C SER A 134 2.12 -11.30 22.79
N HIS A 135 0.96 -11.03 22.20
CA HIS A 135 0.10 -12.06 21.59
C HIS A 135 0.63 -12.59 20.24
N LEU A 136 1.66 -11.97 19.70
CA LEU A 136 2.31 -12.34 18.44
C LEU A 136 3.60 -13.14 18.65
N LEU A 137 4.13 -13.20 19.87
CA LEU A 137 5.35 -13.97 20.15
C LEU A 137 5.15 -15.46 19.85
N ASP A 138 6.23 -16.15 19.51
CA ASP A 138 6.31 -17.59 19.22
C ASP A 138 5.35 -18.06 18.10
N ARG A 139 5.04 -17.14 17.16
CA ARG A 139 4.17 -17.45 16.01
C ARG A 139 4.97 -17.49 14.72
N SER A 140 4.55 -18.35 13.80
CA SER A 140 5.10 -18.35 12.45
C SER A 140 4.72 -17.08 11.69
N ILE A 141 5.70 -16.38 11.12
CA ILE A 141 5.51 -15.17 10.32
C ILE A 141 4.61 -15.43 9.11
N PHE A 142 4.61 -16.65 8.57
CA PHE A 142 3.77 -17.01 7.42
C PHE A 142 2.28 -17.01 7.75
N HIS A 143 1.91 -17.18 9.00
CA HIS A 143 0.52 -17.18 9.46
C HIS A 143 0.02 -15.82 9.93
N LEU A 144 0.88 -14.79 9.92
CA LEU A 144 0.51 -13.44 10.30
C LEU A 144 -0.24 -12.72 9.15
N SER A 145 -1.20 -11.90 9.54
CA SER A 145 -1.81 -10.89 8.66
C SER A 145 -0.79 -9.83 8.23
N GLY A 146 -1.10 -9.05 7.19
CA GLY A 146 -0.25 -7.94 6.74
C GLY A 146 0.05 -6.92 7.85
N GLY A 147 -0.97 -6.58 8.65
CA GLY A 147 -0.82 -5.66 9.78
C GLY A 147 0.03 -6.22 10.92
N GLU A 148 -0.17 -7.50 11.30
CA GLU A 148 0.67 -8.16 12.29
C GLU A 148 2.13 -8.24 11.83
N LYS A 149 2.37 -8.50 10.54
CA LYS A 149 3.71 -8.42 9.94
C LYS A 149 4.31 -7.03 10.13
N GLN A 150 3.59 -5.98 9.74
CA GLN A 150 4.10 -4.62 9.88
C GLN A 150 4.47 -4.27 11.33
N LYS A 151 3.66 -4.71 12.30
CA LYS A 151 3.97 -4.51 13.73
C LYS A 151 5.24 -5.23 14.18
N ILE A 152 5.46 -6.47 13.75
CA ILE A 152 6.71 -7.20 14.05
C ILE A 152 7.91 -6.53 13.37
N ALA A 153 7.80 -6.08 12.11
CA ALA A 153 8.87 -5.34 11.44
C ALA A 153 9.20 -4.03 12.16
N PHE A 154 8.17 -3.31 12.66
CA PHE A 154 8.37 -2.13 13.48
C PHE A 154 9.06 -2.48 14.80
N GLY A 155 8.60 -3.52 15.52
CA GLY A 155 9.23 -4.00 16.74
C GLY A 155 10.71 -4.33 16.53
N ALA A 156 11.04 -5.11 15.49
CA ALA A 156 12.41 -5.47 15.15
C ALA A 156 13.28 -4.22 14.87
N ALA A 157 12.75 -3.22 14.15
CA ALA A 157 13.45 -1.97 13.88
C ALA A 157 13.75 -1.14 15.16
N THR A 158 13.04 -1.40 16.26
CA THR A 158 13.19 -0.68 17.55
C THR A 158 14.03 -1.42 18.59
N MET A 159 14.40 -2.68 18.34
CA MET A 159 15.10 -3.53 19.33
C MET A 159 16.45 -2.99 19.80
N LEU A 160 17.13 -2.20 18.96
CA LEU A 160 18.40 -1.57 19.30
C LEU A 160 18.24 -0.16 19.91
N GLU A 161 17.01 0.27 20.21
CA GLU A 161 16.70 1.61 20.76
C GLU A 161 17.30 2.73 19.90
N PRO A 162 16.98 2.78 18.58
CA PRO A 162 17.63 3.69 17.67
C PRO A 162 17.30 5.15 17.98
N LYS A 163 18.23 6.06 17.67
CA LYS A 163 18.02 7.51 17.80
C LYS A 163 17.07 8.06 16.73
N MET A 164 16.91 7.31 15.65
CA MET A 164 16.06 7.67 14.53
C MET A 164 15.34 6.44 13.98
N LEU A 165 14.09 6.64 13.57
CA LEU A 165 13.30 5.67 12.80
C LEU A 165 13.03 6.23 11.41
N VAL A 166 13.36 5.46 10.38
CA VAL A 166 13.05 5.76 8.98
C VAL A 166 11.98 4.79 8.50
N LEU A 167 10.85 5.33 8.02
CA LEU A 167 9.74 4.51 7.49
C LEU A 167 9.48 4.91 6.04
N ASP A 168 9.43 3.93 5.17
CA ASP A 168 9.11 4.12 3.75
C ASP A 168 7.75 3.46 3.43
N GLU A 169 6.71 4.28 3.26
CA GLU A 169 5.32 3.89 2.98
C GLU A 169 4.79 2.75 3.89
N PRO A 170 4.88 2.88 5.22
CA PRO A 170 4.58 1.79 6.15
C PRO A 170 3.11 1.41 6.22
N THR A 171 2.20 2.24 5.68
CA THR A 171 0.74 1.99 5.73
C THR A 171 0.18 1.33 4.49
N SER A 172 1.02 1.00 3.51
CA SER A 172 0.59 0.26 2.32
C SER A 172 -0.09 -1.06 2.74
N ASN A 173 -1.32 -1.27 2.29
CA ASN A 173 -2.11 -2.49 2.54
C ASN A 173 -2.59 -2.68 4.00
N LEU A 174 -2.55 -1.65 4.85
CA LEU A 174 -3.06 -1.71 6.22
C LEU A 174 -4.50 -1.18 6.31
N ASP A 175 -5.29 -1.80 7.17
CA ASP A 175 -6.60 -1.29 7.55
C ASP A 175 -6.51 -0.17 8.58
N ALA A 176 -7.62 0.55 8.77
CA ALA A 176 -7.67 1.70 9.67
C ALA A 176 -7.29 1.35 11.13
N GLY A 177 -7.63 0.14 11.60
CA GLY A 177 -7.29 -0.31 12.95
C GLY A 177 -5.78 -0.45 13.13
N THR A 178 -5.13 -1.15 12.20
CA THR A 178 -3.66 -1.32 12.21
C THR A 178 -2.93 0.01 12.04
N ILE A 179 -3.44 0.91 11.20
CA ILE A 179 -2.89 2.27 11.02
C ILE A 179 -2.97 3.05 12.35
N ALA A 180 -4.08 2.96 13.09
CA ALA A 180 -4.20 3.61 14.39
C ALA A 180 -3.20 3.07 15.42
N GLU A 181 -2.98 1.75 15.45
CA GLU A 181 -1.97 1.14 16.31
C GLU A 181 -0.56 1.62 15.94
N LEU A 182 -0.21 1.67 14.65
CA LEU A 182 1.08 2.19 14.18
C LEU A 182 1.26 3.66 14.54
N HIS A 183 0.22 4.47 14.43
CA HIS A 183 0.21 5.87 14.84
C HIS A 183 0.53 6.02 16.34
N ASP A 184 -0.08 5.20 17.21
CA ASP A 184 0.17 5.24 18.64
C ASP A 184 1.61 4.82 18.98
N MET A 185 2.17 3.82 18.27
CA MET A 185 3.57 3.43 18.39
C MET A 185 4.51 4.60 18.03
N LEU A 186 4.27 5.29 16.91
CA LEU A 186 5.06 6.47 16.51
C LEU A 186 4.91 7.62 17.49
N ARG A 187 3.69 7.88 18.00
CA ARG A 187 3.43 8.90 19.01
C ARG A 187 4.24 8.64 20.27
N GLN A 188 4.32 7.39 20.71
CA GLN A 188 5.11 7.00 21.87
C GLN A 188 6.61 7.24 21.63
N MET A 189 7.17 6.79 20.50
CA MET A 189 8.57 7.02 20.16
C MET A 189 8.92 8.51 20.07
N LYS A 190 8.02 9.32 19.49
CA LYS A 190 8.21 10.78 19.44
C LYS A 190 8.30 11.39 20.85
N ARG A 191 7.44 10.95 21.79
CA ARG A 191 7.51 11.39 23.20
C ARG A 191 8.80 11.02 23.89
N GLU A 192 9.42 9.92 23.48
CA GLU A 192 10.74 9.44 23.95
C GLU A 192 11.90 10.20 23.30
N GLY A 193 11.64 11.12 22.40
CA GLY A 193 12.64 11.95 21.73
C GLY A 193 13.32 11.29 20.53
N VAL A 194 12.77 10.18 20.03
CA VAL A 194 13.26 9.54 18.79
C VAL A 194 12.93 10.44 17.60
N THR A 195 13.91 10.65 16.73
CA THR A 195 13.70 11.36 15.46
C THR A 195 12.99 10.43 14.48
N ILE A 196 11.91 10.88 13.85
CA ILE A 196 11.13 10.08 12.93
C ILE A 196 11.18 10.71 11.54
N VAL A 197 11.55 9.93 10.53
CA VAL A 197 11.47 10.33 9.12
C VAL A 197 10.56 9.35 8.38
N LEU A 198 9.46 9.87 7.87
CA LEU A 198 8.41 9.10 7.24
C LEU A 198 8.24 9.55 5.78
N ALA A 199 8.43 8.66 4.82
CA ALA A 199 8.01 8.86 3.45
C ALA A 199 6.62 8.23 3.28
N GLU A 200 5.61 9.03 2.90
CA GLU A 200 4.23 8.55 2.85
C GLU A 200 3.39 9.27 1.80
N HIS A 201 2.41 8.56 1.25
CA HIS A 201 1.38 9.10 0.37
C HIS A 201 0.08 9.39 1.12
N ARG A 202 -0.34 8.49 2.00
CA ARG A 202 -1.53 8.66 2.86
C ARG A 202 -1.16 9.47 4.08
N MET A 203 -1.35 10.79 4.05
CA MET A 203 -0.82 11.69 5.07
C MET A 203 -1.78 11.92 6.25
N ALA A 204 -3.07 11.65 6.07
CA ALA A 204 -4.11 11.97 7.07
C ALA A 204 -3.87 11.33 8.44
N TRP A 205 -3.34 10.09 8.47
CA TRP A 205 -3.15 9.32 9.70
C TRP A 205 -2.01 9.82 10.59
N VAL A 206 -1.06 10.54 10.03
CA VAL A 206 0.17 10.98 10.74
C VAL A 206 0.26 12.50 10.90
N LYS A 207 -0.69 13.26 10.32
CA LYS A 207 -0.62 14.72 10.23
C LYS A 207 -0.44 15.44 11.57
N ASP A 208 -1.00 14.90 12.65
CA ASP A 208 -0.91 15.45 14.00
C ASP A 208 0.46 15.25 14.65
N LEU A 209 1.23 14.24 14.21
CA LEU A 209 2.59 13.97 14.70
C LEU A 209 3.66 14.79 13.97
N VAL A 210 3.38 15.27 12.75
CA VAL A 210 4.36 15.95 11.88
C VAL A 210 4.75 17.31 12.44
N ASP A 211 6.06 17.54 12.64
CA ASP A 211 6.64 18.83 12.98
C ASP A 211 7.08 19.61 11.75
N VAL A 212 7.56 18.88 10.72
CA VAL A 212 8.01 19.45 9.43
C VAL A 212 7.60 18.52 8.32
N CYS A 213 7.05 19.10 7.25
CA CYS A 213 6.75 18.38 6.01
C CYS A 213 7.62 18.94 4.88
N TYR A 214 8.30 18.04 4.15
CA TYR A 214 9.09 18.36 2.97
C TYR A 214 8.40 17.83 1.72
N PHE A 215 8.05 18.71 0.79
CA PHE A 215 7.45 18.35 -0.49
C PHE A 215 8.51 18.19 -1.57
N PHE A 216 8.55 17.00 -2.15
CA PHE A 216 9.46 16.63 -3.24
C PHE A 216 8.75 16.56 -4.58
N ALA A 217 9.38 17.12 -5.63
CA ALA A 217 9.00 16.90 -7.01
C ALA A 217 10.26 16.83 -7.90
N ASP A 218 10.22 15.96 -8.91
CA ASP A 218 11.27 15.78 -9.91
C ASP A 218 12.70 15.61 -9.38
N GLY A 219 12.84 14.95 -8.24
CA GLY A 219 14.11 14.67 -7.58
C GLY A 219 14.59 15.78 -6.63
N GLY A 220 13.93 16.93 -6.58
CA GLY A 220 14.31 18.08 -5.75
C GLY A 220 13.31 18.39 -4.65
N LEU A 221 13.80 19.02 -3.58
CA LEU A 221 12.96 19.62 -2.55
C LEU A 221 12.37 20.93 -3.09
N GLN A 222 11.04 21.03 -3.11
CA GLN A 222 10.34 22.20 -3.65
C GLN A 222 9.83 23.12 -2.53
N GLU A 223 9.20 22.56 -1.52
CA GLU A 223 8.58 23.32 -0.43
C GLU A 223 8.86 22.66 0.93
N LYS A 224 8.85 23.50 1.97
CA LYS A 224 8.95 23.09 3.36
C LYS A 224 7.83 23.74 4.13
N TRP A 225 7.05 22.94 4.87
CA TRP A 225 5.98 23.43 5.74
C TRP A 225 6.28 23.05 7.20
N THR A 226 5.94 23.96 8.13
CA THR A 226 5.82 23.58 9.54
C THR A 226 4.63 22.62 9.69
N GLY A 227 4.62 21.80 10.76
CA GLY A 227 3.50 20.88 11.01
C GLY A 227 2.15 21.60 11.12
N GLU A 228 2.12 22.83 11.64
CA GLU A 228 0.93 23.68 11.71
C GLU A 228 0.46 24.06 10.30
N ALA A 229 1.33 24.67 9.49
CA ALA A 229 1.01 25.06 8.12
C ALA A 229 0.59 23.85 7.26
N PHE A 230 1.25 22.70 7.46
CA PHE A 230 0.90 21.47 6.74
C PHE A 230 -0.51 20.96 7.09
N ARG A 231 -0.92 21.03 8.36
CA ARG A 231 -2.27 20.63 8.78
C ARG A 231 -3.38 21.51 8.21
N GLU A 232 -3.08 22.77 7.93
CA GLU A 232 -4.01 23.77 7.43
C GLU A 232 -4.08 23.84 5.90
N LEU A 233 -3.23 23.10 5.18
CA LEU A 233 -3.25 23.09 3.71
C LEU A 233 -4.62 22.62 3.18
N PRO A 234 -5.28 23.44 2.34
CA PRO A 234 -6.55 23.07 1.72
C PRO A 234 -6.37 21.86 0.78
N ASP A 235 -7.40 21.00 0.69
CA ASP A 235 -7.36 19.84 -0.22
C ASP A 235 -7.13 20.24 -1.69
N ALA A 236 -7.64 21.38 -2.12
CA ALA A 236 -7.39 21.91 -3.46
C ALA A 236 -5.91 22.20 -3.73
N GLU A 237 -5.17 22.71 -2.75
CA GLU A 237 -3.73 22.95 -2.86
C GLU A 237 -2.93 21.64 -2.85
N LEU A 238 -3.33 20.68 -2.03
CA LEU A 238 -2.76 19.34 -2.03
C LEU A 238 -2.97 18.65 -3.38
N ALA A 239 -4.20 18.79 -3.96
CA ALA A 239 -4.55 18.23 -5.25
C ALA A 239 -3.65 18.74 -6.39
N VAL A 240 -3.40 20.05 -6.45
CA VAL A 240 -2.52 20.65 -7.47
C VAL A 240 -1.11 20.05 -7.42
N ARG A 241 -0.62 19.73 -6.21
CA ARG A 241 0.68 19.09 -5.99
C ARG A 241 0.65 17.56 -6.20
N GLY A 242 -0.52 16.98 -6.45
CA GLY A 242 -0.72 15.53 -6.56
C GLY A 242 -0.60 14.79 -5.22
N LEU A 243 -0.87 15.49 -4.12
CA LEU A 243 -0.84 14.96 -2.76
C LEU A 243 -2.23 14.51 -2.32
N ARG A 244 -2.27 13.45 -1.53
CA ARG A 244 -3.49 12.90 -0.91
C ARG A 244 -4.04 13.86 0.14
N ALA A 245 -5.32 13.73 0.45
CA ALA A 245 -5.96 14.55 1.45
C ALA A 245 -5.37 14.34 2.86
N THR A 246 -5.26 15.43 3.63
CA THR A 246 -4.90 15.42 5.05
C THR A 246 -6.12 15.40 5.97
N ASP A 247 -7.32 15.74 5.44
CA ASP A 247 -8.59 15.59 6.13
C ASP A 247 -9.49 14.63 5.35
N LEU A 248 -9.80 13.48 5.95
CA LEU A 248 -10.65 12.46 5.34
C LEU A 248 -12.13 12.60 5.71
N LYS A 249 -12.51 13.50 6.62
CA LYS A 249 -13.91 13.66 7.04
C LYS A 249 -14.89 13.90 5.88
N PRO A 250 -14.60 14.80 4.91
CA PRO A 250 -15.51 15.02 3.78
C PRO A 250 -15.69 13.78 2.89
N TYR A 251 -14.66 12.95 2.81
CA TYR A 251 -14.70 11.69 2.05
C TYR A 251 -15.47 10.62 2.84
N GLN A 252 -15.26 10.53 4.16
CA GLN A 252 -15.98 9.61 5.05
C GLN A 252 -17.49 9.87 5.04
N GLU A 253 -17.91 11.14 5.08
CA GLU A 253 -19.31 11.53 4.98
C GLU A 253 -19.92 11.05 3.65
N LYS A 254 -19.27 11.31 2.52
CA LYS A 254 -19.70 10.80 1.19
C LYS A 254 -19.73 9.28 1.12
N VAL A 255 -18.75 8.59 1.71
CA VAL A 255 -18.73 7.13 1.82
C VAL A 255 -19.95 6.64 2.60
N GLN A 256 -20.27 7.30 3.73
CA GLN A 256 -21.40 6.92 4.58
C GLN A 256 -22.75 7.07 3.85
N GLU A 257 -22.92 8.11 3.04
CA GLU A 257 -24.11 8.31 2.21
C GLU A 257 -24.30 7.21 1.16
N LYS A 258 -23.22 6.61 0.67
CA LYS A 258 -23.23 5.56 -0.34
C LYS A 258 -23.35 4.13 0.21
N ILE A 259 -23.33 3.97 1.54
CA ILE A 259 -23.43 2.63 2.14
C ILE A 259 -24.85 2.08 1.96
N THR A 260 -24.93 0.98 1.18
CA THR A 260 -26.18 0.25 0.97
C THR A 260 -25.86 -1.23 0.79
N PHE A 261 -26.38 -2.08 1.66
CA PHE A 261 -25.95 -3.47 1.69
C PHE A 261 -26.64 -4.37 0.66
N ALA A 262 -27.94 -4.28 0.44
CA ALA A 262 -28.68 -5.35 -0.19
C ALA A 262 -29.04 -5.16 -1.67
N LYS A 263 -29.44 -3.97 -2.11
CA LYS A 263 -30.05 -3.76 -3.43
C LYS A 263 -29.15 -3.01 -4.40
N ALA A 264 -29.14 -3.48 -5.64
CA ALA A 264 -28.53 -2.79 -6.76
C ALA A 264 -29.28 -1.50 -7.13
N THR A 265 -28.56 -0.54 -7.74
CA THR A 265 -29.12 0.72 -8.22
C THR A 265 -29.73 0.65 -9.62
N GLY A 266 -29.72 -0.54 -10.26
CA GLY A 266 -30.21 -0.74 -11.63
C GLY A 266 -30.55 -2.20 -11.90
N GLU A 267 -30.42 -2.62 -13.18
CA GLU A 267 -30.63 -4.01 -13.57
C GLU A 267 -29.61 -4.92 -12.89
N VAL A 268 -30.08 -6.00 -12.27
CA VAL A 268 -29.25 -6.93 -11.49
C VAL A 268 -28.53 -7.91 -12.41
N CYS A 269 -27.19 -7.90 -12.39
CA CYS A 269 -26.37 -8.87 -13.11
C CYS A 269 -26.05 -10.10 -12.27
N LEU A 270 -25.75 -9.94 -10.97
CA LEU A 270 -25.41 -11.04 -10.07
C LEU A 270 -26.16 -10.92 -8.75
N THR A 271 -26.75 -12.02 -8.28
CA THR A 271 -27.38 -12.14 -6.95
C THR A 271 -26.69 -13.24 -6.15
N LEU A 272 -26.42 -12.97 -4.90
CA LEU A 272 -25.98 -13.95 -3.90
C LEU A 272 -27.12 -14.15 -2.90
N ASP A 273 -27.62 -15.39 -2.77
CA ASP A 273 -28.69 -15.74 -1.83
C ASP A 273 -28.21 -16.77 -0.82
N GLN A 274 -28.26 -16.43 0.49
CA GLN A 274 -27.87 -17.27 1.61
C GLN A 274 -26.45 -17.85 1.47
N VAL A 275 -25.52 -17.07 0.87
CA VAL A 275 -24.19 -17.52 0.53
C VAL A 275 -23.28 -17.49 1.75
N THR A 276 -22.67 -18.63 2.04
CA THR A 276 -21.60 -18.75 3.03
C THR A 276 -20.28 -19.02 2.31
N VAL A 277 -19.24 -18.21 2.62
CA VAL A 277 -17.93 -18.32 2.00
C VAL A 277 -16.87 -18.81 2.99
N GLY A 278 -15.90 -19.55 2.50
CA GLY A 278 -14.79 -20.08 3.30
C GLY A 278 -14.02 -21.16 2.55
N TYR A 279 -12.87 -21.53 3.10
CA TYR A 279 -12.00 -22.57 2.51
C TYR A 279 -12.37 -23.98 2.98
N GLN A 280 -12.98 -24.09 4.15
CA GLN A 280 -13.39 -25.36 4.76
C GLN A 280 -14.81 -25.27 5.30
N LYS A 281 -15.62 -26.32 5.12
CA LYS A 281 -17.02 -26.36 5.58
C LYS A 281 -17.19 -26.13 7.07
N LYS A 282 -16.20 -26.56 7.89
CA LYS A 282 -16.23 -26.42 9.35
C LYS A 282 -15.79 -25.04 9.85
N GLN A 283 -15.23 -24.20 8.98
CA GLN A 283 -14.71 -22.88 9.31
C GLN A 283 -15.16 -21.86 8.28
N PRO A 284 -16.45 -21.45 8.32
CA PRO A 284 -16.93 -20.37 7.45
C PRO A 284 -16.26 -19.06 7.82
N VAL A 285 -15.91 -18.27 6.80
CA VAL A 285 -15.28 -16.97 6.96
C VAL A 285 -16.31 -15.84 7.05
N TYR A 286 -17.32 -15.87 6.16
CA TYR A 286 -18.36 -14.86 6.11
C TYR A 286 -19.67 -15.42 5.55
N GLY A 287 -20.80 -14.85 5.96
CA GLY A 287 -22.14 -15.19 5.46
C GLY A 287 -22.87 -13.96 4.92
N VAL A 288 -23.42 -14.09 3.72
CA VAL A 288 -24.23 -13.08 3.03
C VAL A 288 -25.65 -13.62 2.92
N GLU A 289 -26.61 -12.93 3.51
CA GLU A 289 -28.02 -13.32 3.41
C GLU A 289 -28.56 -13.02 2.01
N HIS A 290 -28.39 -11.81 1.55
CA HIS A 290 -28.78 -11.36 0.21
C HIS A 290 -27.86 -10.22 -0.25
N LEU A 291 -27.37 -10.29 -1.49
CA LEU A 291 -26.55 -9.24 -2.09
C LEU A 291 -26.79 -9.22 -3.60
N GLU A 292 -27.08 -8.05 -4.12
CA GLU A 292 -27.23 -7.80 -5.56
C GLU A 292 -26.11 -6.92 -6.08
N LEU A 293 -25.56 -7.24 -7.26
CA LEU A 293 -24.66 -6.38 -8.01
C LEU A 293 -25.38 -5.91 -9.27
N GLY A 294 -25.39 -4.59 -9.50
CA GLY A 294 -26.04 -3.97 -10.65
C GLY A 294 -25.15 -3.98 -11.89
N GLN A 295 -25.75 -4.10 -13.07
CA GLN A 295 -25.06 -4.01 -14.34
C GLN A 295 -24.47 -2.60 -14.53
N GLY A 296 -23.20 -2.52 -14.89
CA GLY A 296 -22.52 -1.23 -15.07
C GLY A 296 -22.34 -0.42 -13.78
N GLU A 297 -22.49 -1.03 -12.60
CA GLU A 297 -22.29 -0.40 -11.29
C GLU A 297 -20.83 -0.55 -10.84
N THR A 298 -20.25 0.50 -10.26
CA THR A 298 -18.97 0.44 -9.56
C THR A 298 -19.23 0.38 -8.06
N ILE A 299 -18.90 -0.76 -7.45
CA ILE A 299 -19.21 -1.06 -6.05
C ILE A 299 -17.93 -1.13 -5.23
N GLY A 300 -17.85 -0.32 -4.16
CA GLY A 300 -16.78 -0.42 -3.17
C GLY A 300 -17.11 -1.47 -2.11
N LEU A 301 -16.19 -2.42 -1.88
CA LEU A 301 -16.29 -3.40 -0.80
C LEU A 301 -15.31 -3.05 0.31
N MET A 302 -15.80 -2.52 1.41
CA MET A 302 -15.03 -2.07 2.56
C MET A 302 -15.24 -2.99 3.78
N GLY A 303 -14.34 -2.92 4.75
CA GLY A 303 -14.42 -3.71 5.99
C GLY A 303 -13.03 -4.03 6.53
N GLN A 304 -12.93 -4.42 7.80
CA GLN A 304 -11.66 -4.75 8.45
C GLN A 304 -10.90 -5.89 7.74
N ASN A 305 -9.58 -5.93 7.95
CA ASN A 305 -8.79 -7.06 7.45
C ASN A 305 -9.23 -8.38 8.12
N GLY A 306 -9.22 -9.48 7.35
CA GLY A 306 -9.66 -10.78 7.83
C GLY A 306 -11.18 -10.97 7.92
N VAL A 307 -12.02 -9.96 7.61
CA VAL A 307 -13.49 -10.10 7.64
C VAL A 307 -14.04 -10.99 6.52
N GLY A 308 -13.23 -11.30 5.51
CA GLY A 308 -13.63 -12.18 4.40
C GLY A 308 -13.82 -11.50 3.04
N LYS A 309 -13.39 -10.23 2.86
CA LYS A 309 -13.50 -9.50 1.58
C LYS A 309 -12.95 -10.29 0.40
N SER A 310 -11.67 -10.67 0.46
CA SER A 310 -11.02 -11.42 -0.63
C SER A 310 -11.60 -12.83 -0.81
N THR A 311 -12.10 -13.48 0.27
CA THR A 311 -12.78 -14.78 0.17
C THR A 311 -14.11 -14.63 -0.54
N LEU A 312 -14.89 -13.61 -0.21
CA LEU A 312 -16.15 -13.29 -0.89
C LEU A 312 -15.91 -12.98 -2.37
N THR A 313 -14.91 -12.14 -2.66
CA THR A 313 -14.53 -11.77 -4.04
C THR A 313 -14.12 -13.00 -4.87
N LYS A 314 -13.28 -13.89 -4.31
CA LYS A 314 -12.91 -15.16 -4.96
C LYS A 314 -14.13 -16.06 -5.21
N THR A 315 -15.15 -16.01 -4.36
CA THR A 315 -16.40 -16.76 -4.58
C THR A 315 -17.24 -16.12 -5.67
N ILE A 316 -17.34 -14.78 -5.69
CA ILE A 316 -18.05 -14.01 -6.71
C ILE A 316 -17.45 -14.23 -8.10
N CYS A 317 -16.12 -14.32 -8.23
CA CYS A 317 -15.48 -14.60 -9.52
C CYS A 317 -15.39 -16.11 -9.87
N GLY A 318 -15.91 -17.00 -9.02
CA GLY A 318 -15.94 -18.43 -9.27
C GLY A 318 -14.65 -19.20 -8.96
N LEU A 319 -13.62 -18.55 -8.41
CA LEU A 319 -12.37 -19.20 -7.97
C LEU A 319 -12.55 -20.05 -6.71
N LEU A 320 -13.55 -19.69 -5.89
CA LEU A 320 -13.99 -20.51 -4.74
C LEU A 320 -15.47 -20.88 -4.91
N LYS A 321 -15.81 -22.11 -4.56
CA LYS A 321 -17.21 -22.52 -4.46
C LYS A 321 -17.80 -22.02 -3.13
N PRO A 322 -19.03 -21.52 -3.12
CA PRO A 322 -19.70 -21.22 -1.85
C PRO A 322 -19.84 -22.50 -1.01
N LEU A 323 -19.71 -22.38 0.30
CA LEU A 323 -19.94 -23.48 1.23
C LEU A 323 -21.43 -23.80 1.35
N ASN A 324 -22.28 -22.78 1.23
CA ASN A 324 -23.74 -22.86 1.22
C ASN A 324 -24.32 -21.72 0.39
N GLY A 325 -25.62 -21.82 0.02
CA GLY A 325 -26.33 -20.81 -0.74
C GLY A 325 -26.12 -20.95 -2.26
N GLU A 326 -26.57 -19.97 -3.00
CA GLU A 326 -26.49 -19.97 -4.47
C GLU A 326 -26.16 -18.60 -5.04
N LEU A 327 -25.50 -18.61 -6.20
CA LEU A 327 -25.25 -17.43 -7.02
C LEU A 327 -26.15 -17.51 -8.26
N LYS A 328 -26.75 -16.37 -8.63
CA LYS A 328 -27.61 -16.24 -9.80
C LYS A 328 -27.08 -15.13 -10.71
N TRP A 329 -26.85 -15.46 -11.97
CA TRP A 329 -26.49 -14.49 -13.01
C TRP A 329 -27.76 -14.16 -13.81
N GLN A 330 -28.15 -12.89 -13.81
CA GLN A 330 -29.39 -12.44 -14.47
C GLN A 330 -30.59 -13.32 -14.09
N GLY A 331 -30.77 -13.60 -12.79
CA GLY A 331 -31.85 -14.40 -12.24
C GLY A 331 -31.74 -15.93 -12.42
N ARG A 332 -30.73 -16.43 -13.14
CA ARG A 332 -30.51 -17.88 -13.35
C ARG A 332 -29.34 -18.39 -12.51
N ARG A 333 -29.48 -19.51 -11.83
CA ARG A 333 -28.39 -20.14 -11.09
C ARG A 333 -27.18 -20.37 -11.97
N ILE A 334 -26.01 -19.98 -11.50
CA ILE A 334 -24.75 -20.07 -12.24
C ILE A 334 -23.75 -20.94 -11.49
N ALA A 335 -22.97 -21.75 -12.19
CA ALA A 335 -21.89 -22.53 -11.60
C ALA A 335 -20.61 -21.72 -11.53
N ALA A 336 -19.73 -22.03 -10.55
CA ALA A 336 -18.45 -21.35 -10.35
C ALA A 336 -17.60 -21.30 -11.65
N LYS A 337 -17.51 -22.42 -12.40
CA LYS A 337 -16.77 -22.48 -13.68
C LYS A 337 -17.27 -21.50 -14.76
N ASP A 338 -18.56 -21.16 -14.71
CA ASP A 338 -19.18 -20.24 -15.69
C ASP A 338 -19.04 -18.79 -15.22
N LEU A 339 -18.95 -18.53 -13.89
CA LEU A 339 -18.56 -17.24 -13.34
C LEU A 339 -17.13 -16.86 -13.73
N VAL A 340 -16.18 -17.80 -13.72
CA VAL A 340 -14.80 -17.56 -14.19
C VAL A 340 -14.76 -17.04 -15.61
N LYS A 341 -15.66 -17.52 -16.49
CA LYS A 341 -15.75 -17.05 -17.88
C LYS A 341 -16.28 -15.62 -17.99
N LYS A 342 -17.05 -15.15 -16.99
CA LYS A 342 -17.70 -13.84 -16.98
C LYS A 342 -16.94 -12.79 -16.19
N SER A 343 -15.96 -13.19 -15.37
CA SER A 343 -15.25 -12.33 -14.44
C SER A 343 -13.76 -12.25 -14.73
N PHE A 344 -13.16 -11.13 -14.38
CA PHE A 344 -11.72 -10.89 -14.33
C PHE A 344 -11.36 -10.39 -12.92
N LEU A 345 -10.30 -10.93 -12.32
CA LEU A 345 -9.82 -10.52 -11.01
C LEU A 345 -8.45 -9.87 -11.15
N VAL A 346 -8.34 -8.59 -10.78
CA VAL A 346 -7.07 -7.89 -10.58
C VAL A 346 -6.67 -8.08 -9.12
N MET A 347 -5.57 -8.78 -8.88
CA MET A 347 -5.08 -9.10 -7.54
C MET A 347 -4.36 -7.91 -6.91
N GLN A 348 -4.27 -7.90 -5.59
CA GLN A 348 -3.53 -6.90 -4.83
C GLN A 348 -2.03 -6.87 -5.20
N ASP A 349 -1.40 -8.02 -5.35
CA ASP A 349 -0.02 -8.15 -5.83
C ASP A 349 -0.03 -8.61 -7.29
N VAL A 350 0.01 -7.64 -8.19
CA VAL A 350 -0.04 -7.87 -9.65
C VAL A 350 1.12 -8.67 -10.20
N ASN A 351 2.20 -8.88 -9.42
CA ASN A 351 3.31 -9.74 -9.84
C ASN A 351 2.91 -11.21 -10.01
N TYR A 352 1.80 -11.63 -9.38
CA TYR A 352 1.26 -12.98 -9.53
C TYR A 352 0.37 -13.16 -10.76
N GLU A 353 0.08 -12.09 -11.49
CA GLU A 353 -0.80 -12.10 -12.66
C GLU A 353 -0.07 -11.86 -13.97
N LEU A 354 1.13 -11.27 -13.92
CA LEU A 354 1.87 -10.86 -15.10
C LEU A 354 2.95 -11.90 -15.44
N PHE A 355 2.76 -12.63 -16.53
CA PHE A 355 3.63 -13.77 -16.90
C PHE A 355 3.98 -13.85 -18.40
N CYS A 356 3.44 -12.95 -19.24
CA CYS A 356 3.79 -12.90 -20.65
C CYS A 356 5.14 -12.21 -20.90
N ASP A 357 5.71 -12.39 -22.08
CA ASP A 357 7.01 -11.83 -22.44
C ASP A 357 6.97 -10.33 -22.74
N SER A 358 5.78 -9.79 -23.07
CA SER A 358 5.59 -8.36 -23.30
C SER A 358 4.30 -7.84 -22.68
N VAL A 359 4.23 -6.53 -22.44
CA VAL A 359 3.00 -5.84 -21.99
C VAL A 359 1.87 -6.03 -22.99
N ARG A 360 2.17 -5.99 -24.27
CA ARG A 360 1.19 -6.19 -25.34
C ARG A 360 0.59 -7.58 -25.26
N GLU A 361 1.41 -8.62 -25.16
CA GLU A 361 0.94 -10.00 -25.03
C GLU A 361 0.13 -10.21 -23.74
N GLU A 362 0.53 -9.57 -22.64
CA GLU A 362 -0.22 -9.63 -21.38
C GLU A 362 -1.64 -9.04 -21.53
N VAL A 363 -1.77 -7.93 -22.23
CA VAL A 363 -3.07 -7.28 -22.48
C VAL A 363 -3.93 -8.07 -23.46
N LEU A 364 -3.31 -8.75 -24.43
CA LEU A 364 -3.99 -9.58 -25.44
C LEU A 364 -4.25 -11.02 -24.99
N PHE A 365 -3.86 -11.40 -23.78
CA PHE A 365 -3.92 -12.79 -23.31
C PHE A 365 -5.29 -13.46 -23.45
N ASP A 366 -6.37 -12.73 -23.20
CA ASP A 366 -7.76 -13.23 -23.28
C ASP A 366 -8.50 -12.76 -24.58
N THR A 367 -7.80 -12.13 -25.54
CA THR A 367 -8.41 -11.53 -26.74
C THR A 367 -7.42 -11.39 -27.88
N GLU A 368 -7.94 -11.33 -29.12
CA GLU A 368 -7.18 -11.05 -30.33
C GLU A 368 -7.43 -9.64 -30.89
N ASP A 369 -8.12 -8.77 -30.13
CA ASP A 369 -8.46 -7.41 -30.58
C ASP A 369 -7.28 -6.44 -30.39
N GLU A 370 -6.34 -6.45 -31.34
CA GLU A 370 -5.17 -5.56 -31.35
C GLU A 370 -5.55 -4.08 -31.39
N THR A 371 -6.66 -3.74 -32.09
CA THR A 371 -7.10 -2.34 -32.19
C THR A 371 -7.54 -1.79 -30.82
N GLN A 372 -8.27 -2.59 -30.07
CA GLN A 372 -8.66 -2.22 -28.70
C GLN A 372 -7.45 -2.20 -27.78
N CYS A 373 -6.51 -3.14 -27.92
CA CYS A 373 -5.26 -3.18 -27.17
C CYS A 373 -4.46 -1.88 -27.34
N ASP A 374 -4.17 -1.48 -28.56
CA ASP A 374 -3.43 -0.25 -28.87
C ASP A 374 -4.10 1.00 -28.29
N ARG A 375 -5.43 1.05 -28.41
CA ARG A 375 -6.21 2.16 -27.84
C ARG A 375 -6.08 2.22 -26.31
N ILE A 376 -6.16 1.07 -25.64
CA ILE A 376 -6.08 1.00 -24.17
C ILE A 376 -4.66 1.25 -23.69
N LEU A 377 -3.64 0.67 -24.33
CA LEU A 377 -2.24 0.96 -24.01
C LEU A 377 -1.92 2.46 -24.08
N LYS A 378 -2.39 3.13 -25.15
CA LYS A 378 -2.23 4.57 -25.31
C LYS A 378 -3.00 5.36 -24.23
N LEU A 379 -4.25 4.96 -23.92
CA LEU A 379 -5.07 5.59 -22.89
C LEU A 379 -4.39 5.53 -21.51
N LEU A 380 -3.66 4.44 -21.23
CA LEU A 380 -3.00 4.19 -19.95
C LEU A 380 -1.55 4.67 -19.91
N GLY A 381 -1.03 5.26 -21.01
CA GLY A 381 0.36 5.70 -21.12
C GLY A 381 1.34 4.52 -21.02
N LEU A 382 0.98 3.39 -21.61
CA LEU A 382 1.77 2.16 -21.68
C LEU A 382 2.34 1.89 -23.09
N ASP A 383 1.96 2.69 -24.08
CA ASP A 383 2.40 2.55 -25.47
C ASP A 383 3.92 2.57 -25.62
N GLY A 384 4.62 3.44 -24.90
CA GLY A 384 6.09 3.50 -24.88
C GLY A 384 6.80 2.31 -24.23
N VAL A 385 6.05 1.40 -23.58
CA VAL A 385 6.58 0.20 -22.90
C VAL A 385 5.90 -1.10 -23.35
N ALA A 386 5.10 -1.04 -24.43
CA ALA A 386 4.28 -2.14 -24.90
C ALA A 386 5.07 -3.44 -25.18
N GLU A 387 6.28 -3.30 -25.71
CA GLU A 387 7.18 -4.41 -26.05
C GLU A 387 8.14 -4.82 -24.90
N ARG A 388 8.02 -4.17 -23.73
CA ARG A 388 8.87 -4.51 -22.60
C ARG A 388 8.25 -5.64 -21.78
N HIS A 389 9.12 -6.46 -21.17
CA HIS A 389 8.69 -7.48 -20.22
C HIS A 389 7.99 -6.84 -19.01
N PRO A 390 6.79 -7.29 -18.60
CA PRO A 390 6.02 -6.69 -17.51
C PRO A 390 6.80 -6.58 -16.20
N MET A 391 7.64 -7.56 -15.88
CA MET A 391 8.44 -7.53 -14.65
C MET A 391 9.49 -6.43 -14.61
N SER A 392 9.86 -5.83 -15.75
CA SER A 392 10.77 -4.67 -15.82
C SER A 392 10.12 -3.33 -15.50
N LEU A 393 8.80 -3.31 -15.33
CA LEU A 393 8.00 -2.11 -15.11
C LEU A 393 7.99 -1.68 -13.63
N SER A 394 7.70 -0.39 -13.39
CA SER A 394 7.38 0.09 -12.05
C SER A 394 6.06 -0.50 -11.53
N GLY A 395 5.86 -0.51 -10.21
CA GLY A 395 4.63 -1.04 -9.59
C GLY A 395 3.34 -0.41 -10.15
N GLY A 396 3.32 0.92 -10.32
CA GLY A 396 2.18 1.60 -10.92
C GLY A 396 1.96 1.27 -12.41
N GLN A 397 3.04 1.03 -13.18
CA GLN A 397 2.91 0.55 -14.55
C GLN A 397 2.35 -0.87 -14.60
N LYS A 398 2.85 -1.78 -13.77
CA LYS A 398 2.32 -3.16 -13.65
C LYS A 398 0.84 -3.17 -13.33
N GLN A 399 0.41 -2.33 -12.40
CA GLN A 399 -1.00 -2.20 -12.04
C GLN A 399 -1.85 -1.72 -13.23
N ARG A 400 -1.37 -0.73 -13.98
CA ARG A 400 -2.06 -0.29 -15.21
C ARG A 400 -2.12 -1.38 -16.27
N VAL A 401 -1.09 -2.24 -16.39
CA VAL A 401 -1.13 -3.41 -17.29
C VAL A 401 -2.23 -4.38 -16.88
N ALA A 402 -2.33 -4.77 -15.62
CA ALA A 402 -3.39 -5.66 -15.13
C ALA A 402 -4.80 -5.08 -15.37
N ILE A 403 -4.97 -3.77 -15.17
CA ILE A 403 -6.24 -3.09 -15.48
C ILE A 403 -6.47 -3.04 -17.00
N ALA A 404 -5.43 -2.82 -17.82
CA ALA A 404 -5.55 -2.87 -19.28
C ALA A 404 -6.06 -4.23 -19.75
N SER A 405 -5.50 -5.33 -19.23
CA SER A 405 -5.96 -6.70 -19.51
C SER A 405 -7.44 -6.89 -19.12
N ALA A 406 -7.86 -6.38 -17.95
CA ALA A 406 -9.26 -6.39 -17.54
C ALA A 406 -10.18 -5.59 -18.49
N MET A 407 -9.72 -4.44 -19.01
CA MET A 407 -10.49 -3.60 -19.93
C MET A 407 -10.69 -4.25 -21.31
N VAL A 408 -9.65 -4.91 -21.82
CA VAL A 408 -9.67 -5.54 -23.14
C VAL A 408 -10.35 -6.92 -23.08
N SER A 409 -10.29 -7.60 -21.93
CA SER A 409 -10.99 -8.87 -21.74
C SER A 409 -12.49 -8.72 -22.01
N GLY A 410 -13.10 -9.64 -22.68
CA GLY A 410 -14.56 -9.66 -22.92
C GLY A 410 -15.44 -9.88 -21.69
N LYS A 411 -14.86 -9.78 -20.46
CA LYS A 411 -15.53 -10.08 -19.19
C LYS A 411 -16.52 -8.99 -18.80
N GLU A 412 -17.64 -9.38 -18.22
CA GLU A 412 -18.73 -8.49 -17.80
C GLU A 412 -18.56 -7.99 -16.35
N LEU A 413 -17.88 -8.78 -15.50
CA LEU A 413 -17.66 -8.50 -14.08
C LEU A 413 -16.15 -8.37 -13.79
N ILE A 414 -15.72 -7.21 -13.36
CA ILE A 414 -14.32 -6.93 -13.00
C ILE A 414 -14.22 -6.79 -11.48
N LEU A 415 -13.29 -7.53 -10.90
CA LEU A 415 -13.02 -7.46 -9.46
C LEU A 415 -11.61 -6.92 -9.27
N MET A 416 -11.43 -6.01 -8.33
CA MET A 416 -10.12 -5.41 -8.03
C MET A 416 -9.85 -5.47 -6.53
N ASP A 417 -8.70 -6.00 -6.13
CA ASP A 417 -8.30 -6.09 -4.72
C ASP A 417 -7.25 -5.01 -4.42
N GLU A 418 -7.64 -3.99 -3.64
CA GLU A 418 -6.81 -2.85 -3.21
C GLU A 418 -6.04 -2.15 -4.36
N PRO A 419 -6.71 -1.70 -5.44
CA PRO A 419 -6.03 -1.19 -6.64
C PRO A 419 -5.32 0.15 -6.45
N THR A 420 -5.50 0.84 -5.33
CA THR A 420 -4.85 2.13 -5.02
C THR A 420 -3.88 2.07 -3.85
N SER A 421 -3.54 0.86 -3.40
CA SER A 421 -2.61 0.71 -2.28
C SER A 421 -1.21 1.25 -2.64
N GLY A 422 -0.65 2.11 -1.77
CA GLY A 422 0.66 2.74 -2.01
C GLY A 422 0.70 3.74 -3.16
N LEU A 423 -0.44 4.18 -3.70
CA LEU A 423 -0.48 5.16 -4.78
C LEU A 423 -0.61 6.59 -4.25
N ASP A 424 0.09 7.52 -4.91
CA ASP A 424 -0.13 8.95 -4.77
C ASP A 424 -1.50 9.36 -5.36
N ARG A 425 -1.90 10.62 -5.17
CA ARG A 425 -3.18 11.13 -5.66
C ARG A 425 -3.32 11.01 -7.17
N PHE A 426 -2.27 11.36 -7.92
CA PHE A 426 -2.31 11.33 -9.38
C PHE A 426 -2.61 9.92 -9.91
N HIS A 427 -1.90 8.90 -9.41
CA HIS A 427 -2.12 7.52 -9.83
C HIS A 427 -3.46 6.96 -9.31
N MET A 428 -3.90 7.35 -8.11
CA MET A 428 -5.22 6.99 -7.59
C MET A 428 -6.34 7.55 -8.47
N GLU A 429 -6.24 8.84 -8.87
CA GLU A 429 -7.21 9.45 -9.80
C GLU A 429 -7.22 8.76 -11.16
N GLN A 430 -6.05 8.33 -11.66
CA GLN A 430 -5.99 7.52 -12.89
C GLN A 430 -6.78 6.21 -12.72
N VAL A 431 -6.62 5.48 -11.62
CA VAL A 431 -7.43 4.29 -11.34
C VAL A 431 -8.92 4.65 -11.32
N GLY A 432 -9.30 5.75 -10.67
CA GLY A 432 -10.68 6.24 -10.66
C GLY A 432 -11.24 6.48 -12.07
N HIS A 433 -10.46 7.14 -12.93
CA HIS A 433 -10.85 7.34 -14.35
C HIS A 433 -11.00 6.01 -15.11
N LEU A 434 -10.18 5.00 -14.79
CA LEU A 434 -10.32 3.67 -15.39
C LEU A 434 -11.62 2.98 -14.95
N LEU A 435 -12.01 3.12 -13.66
CA LEU A 435 -13.31 2.62 -13.19
C LEU A 435 -14.46 3.24 -13.99
N VAL A 436 -14.41 4.55 -14.25
CA VAL A 436 -15.39 5.23 -15.12
C VAL A 436 -15.35 4.67 -16.55
N GLY A 437 -14.17 4.38 -17.08
CA GLY A 437 -14.00 3.77 -18.41
C GLY A 437 -14.65 2.40 -18.51
N LEU A 438 -14.45 1.52 -17.52
CA LEU A 438 -15.06 0.21 -17.41
C LEU A 438 -16.59 0.31 -17.32
N LYS A 439 -17.09 1.21 -16.48
CA LYS A 439 -18.53 1.50 -16.36
C LYS A 439 -19.16 1.94 -17.69
N LYS A 440 -18.49 2.82 -18.45
CA LYS A 440 -18.96 3.26 -19.79
C LYS A 440 -19.01 2.11 -20.81
N GLN A 441 -18.20 1.06 -20.60
CA GLN A 441 -18.26 -0.17 -21.40
C GLN A 441 -19.37 -1.13 -20.94
N GLY A 442 -20.18 -0.75 -19.95
CA GLY A 442 -21.24 -1.59 -19.38
C GLY A 442 -20.74 -2.68 -18.42
N LYS A 443 -19.46 -2.65 -18.05
CA LYS A 443 -18.87 -3.63 -17.12
C LYS A 443 -19.25 -3.29 -15.66
N THR A 444 -19.59 -4.30 -14.88
CA THR A 444 -19.81 -4.19 -13.44
C THR A 444 -18.47 -4.31 -12.73
N VAL A 445 -18.17 -3.42 -11.81
CA VAL A 445 -16.89 -3.41 -11.10
C VAL A 445 -17.09 -3.52 -9.59
N LEU A 446 -16.42 -4.50 -8.96
CA LEU A 446 -16.35 -4.65 -7.51
C LEU A 446 -14.91 -4.35 -7.05
N VAL A 447 -14.75 -3.29 -6.27
CA VAL A 447 -13.44 -2.84 -5.78
C VAL A 447 -13.34 -3.06 -4.28
N ILE A 448 -12.46 -3.98 -3.84
CA ILE A 448 -12.07 -4.04 -2.44
C ILE A 448 -11.15 -2.84 -2.18
N THR A 449 -11.48 -2.03 -1.20
CA THR A 449 -10.61 -0.91 -0.83
C THR A 449 -10.78 -0.42 0.59
N HIS A 450 -9.70 0.13 1.15
CA HIS A 450 -9.68 0.95 2.36
C HIS A 450 -9.48 2.44 2.04
N ASP A 451 -9.46 2.78 0.75
CA ASP A 451 -9.21 4.12 0.26
C ASP A 451 -10.51 4.93 0.20
N GLU A 452 -10.71 5.78 1.18
CA GLU A 452 -11.93 6.60 1.30
C GLU A 452 -12.02 7.65 0.18
N GLU A 453 -10.89 8.16 -0.33
CA GLU A 453 -10.87 9.11 -1.45
C GLU A 453 -11.34 8.42 -2.73
N LEU A 454 -10.83 7.21 -3.03
CA LEU A 454 -11.29 6.41 -4.17
C LEU A 454 -12.78 6.06 -4.03
N ALA A 455 -13.18 5.53 -2.88
CA ALA A 455 -14.56 5.10 -2.63
C ALA A 455 -15.55 6.26 -2.74
N ALA A 456 -15.24 7.40 -2.14
CA ALA A 456 -16.07 8.60 -2.20
C ALA A 456 -16.18 9.20 -3.62
N GLY A 457 -15.07 9.18 -4.38
CA GLY A 457 -14.99 9.81 -5.69
C GLY A 457 -15.57 8.97 -6.84
N TRP A 458 -15.35 7.65 -6.82
CA TRP A 458 -15.56 6.81 -8.00
C TRP A 458 -16.45 5.58 -7.80
N CYS A 459 -16.81 5.19 -6.56
CA CYS A 459 -17.82 4.16 -6.35
C CYS A 459 -19.23 4.75 -6.37
N ASP A 460 -20.17 4.06 -7.01
CA ASP A 460 -21.59 4.42 -6.99
C ASP A 460 -22.22 4.04 -5.67
N ARG A 461 -21.85 2.88 -5.14
CA ARG A 461 -22.37 2.28 -3.91
C ARG A 461 -21.24 1.63 -3.12
N ILE A 462 -21.42 1.56 -1.80
CA ILE A 462 -20.45 0.94 -0.89
C ILE A 462 -21.14 -0.13 -0.06
N ILE A 463 -20.51 -1.30 -0.02
CA ILE A 463 -20.87 -2.42 0.85
C ILE A 463 -19.83 -2.49 1.95
N ARG A 464 -20.26 -2.38 3.22
CA ARG A 464 -19.38 -2.51 4.37
C ARG A 464 -19.61 -3.86 5.05
N LEU A 465 -18.59 -4.73 5.00
CA LEU A 465 -18.62 -5.99 5.74
C LEU A 465 -18.23 -5.72 7.20
N ALA A 466 -19.07 -6.21 8.13
CA ALA A 466 -18.77 -6.19 9.56
C ALA A 466 -18.54 -7.63 10.04
N LYS A 467 -17.64 -7.82 11.03
CA LYS A 467 -17.58 -9.10 11.73
C LYS A 467 -18.95 -9.35 12.39
N LYS A 468 -19.55 -10.52 12.16
CA LYS A 468 -20.66 -10.95 13.00
C LYS A 468 -20.10 -11.09 14.43
N GLU A 469 -20.70 -10.38 15.38
CA GLU A 469 -20.48 -10.66 16.78
C GLU A 469 -20.89 -12.10 17.04
N SER A 470 -19.95 -12.91 17.50
CA SER A 470 -20.09 -14.34 17.78
C SER A 470 -20.85 -14.55 19.07
#